data_7468882d7b41bce5a53b828e0a3fb3ad
#
_entry.id   7468882d7b41bce5a53b828e0a3fb3ad
#
_cell.length_a   1.000
_cell.length_b   1.000
_cell.length_c   1.000
_cell.angle_alpha   90.00
_cell.angle_beta   90.00
_cell.angle_gamma   90.00
#
_symmetry.space_group_name_H-M   'P 1'
#
loop_
_entity.id
_entity.type
_entity.pdbx_description
1 polymer ?
#
loop_
_entity_poly.entity_id
_entity_poly.type
_entity_poly.pdbx_seq_one_letter_code
_entity_poly.pdbx_strand_id
1 'polypeptide(L)'
;MNKLLSIVAIALLAGGCTKLPHITFNGKVPGLNNAVFLVTDAAGNSIIGDNITNGTFKKDTVLENTGYGSIAINRNGVEGTNEFEVYLEPGEYTIEADVSHLERYPKIISSSQMQKELSAYHTLQDGVSFDAELLVKQLQDRIKNFKAYLGANIEYANLQRRLVSATANVNGVKLTAFKEFLKQYPNSVIAPHAMEDLDYTSDPAAYNELYNKLSPAAKNSDEGKRIGEKLSKLMKVLPGAEAPTITGATPDGKIFDKTKLDKKIYVVDFWKAGNQVSRVNHQDMIKGIINNVNTKKVGFISISLDDRRDWWTKAIADDRLSWSQYSDLKGNESANATNWVVTTIPTFYLVDGQWHIIERNVQFHNLEKAINQHLQ
;
A
#
# COMPACT_ATOMS: atom_id res chain seq x y z
N MET A 1 -64.43 -38.18 31.91
CA MET A 1 -64.30 -36.80 32.41
C MET A 1 -62.93 -36.67 33.04
N ASN A 2 -61.90 -36.26 32.27
CA ASN A 2 -60.59 -35.96 32.74
C ASN A 2 -60.23 -34.55 32.29
N LYS A 3 -60.15 -33.65 33.26
CA LYS A 3 -59.70 -32.27 33.05
C LYS A 3 -58.18 -32.26 32.97
N LEU A 4 -57.62 -31.91 31.81
CA LEU A 4 -56.23 -31.52 31.66
C LEU A 4 -56.06 -30.08 32.19
N LEU A 5 -55.28 -29.91 33.20
CA LEU A 5 -54.73 -28.61 33.64
C LEU A 5 -53.54 -28.28 32.76
N SER A 6 -53.65 -27.23 31.94
CA SER A 6 -52.54 -26.65 31.22
C SER A 6 -51.81 -25.70 32.17
N ILE A 7 -50.57 -26.06 32.50
CA ILE A 7 -49.64 -25.17 33.23
C ILE A 7 -48.96 -24.28 32.18
N VAL A 8 -49.30 -22.99 32.18
CA VAL A 8 -48.61 -21.98 31.38
C VAL A 8 -47.36 -21.58 32.16
N ALA A 9 -46.18 -22.02 31.73
CA ALA A 9 -44.92 -21.57 32.23
C ALA A 9 -44.62 -20.18 31.64
N ILE A 10 -44.75 -19.12 32.46
CA ILE A 10 -44.30 -17.79 32.11
C ILE A 10 -42.77 -17.80 32.26
N ALA A 11 -42.06 -17.83 31.10
CA ALA A 11 -40.62 -17.59 31.06
C ALA A 11 -40.37 -16.09 31.31
N LEU A 12 -39.94 -15.75 32.51
CA LEU A 12 -39.37 -14.43 32.84
C LEU A 12 -38.10 -14.28 32.00
N LEU A 13 -38.17 -13.55 30.92
CA LEU A 13 -37.01 -12.98 30.23
C LEU A 13 -36.38 -11.96 31.21
N ALA A 14 -35.35 -12.39 31.92
CA ALA A 14 -34.45 -11.47 32.61
C ALA A 14 -33.71 -10.66 31.52
N GLY A 15 -34.25 -9.51 31.20
CA GLY A 15 -33.56 -8.48 30.41
C GLY A 15 -32.35 -7.99 31.18
N GLY A 16 -31.21 -8.63 31.02
CA GLY A 16 -29.95 -8.06 31.50
C GLY A 16 -29.72 -6.78 30.71
N CYS A 17 -29.74 -5.62 31.35
CA CYS A 17 -29.21 -4.39 30.79
C CYS A 17 -27.72 -4.64 30.48
N THR A 18 -27.41 -5.01 29.28
CA THR A 18 -26.04 -4.97 28.80
C THR A 18 -25.65 -3.50 28.77
N LYS A 19 -24.78 -3.10 29.71
CA LYS A 19 -24.16 -1.77 29.67
C LYS A 19 -23.49 -1.66 28.34
N LEU A 20 -23.78 -0.58 27.61
CA LEU A 20 -23.08 -0.26 26.36
C LEU A 20 -21.57 -0.21 26.64
N PRO A 21 -20.74 -0.71 25.73
CA PRO A 21 -19.30 -0.70 25.93
C PRO A 21 -18.77 0.74 25.96
N HIS A 22 -18.03 1.09 27.02
CA HIS A 22 -17.47 2.42 27.21
C HIS A 22 -15.95 2.42 26.98
N ILE A 23 -15.45 3.52 26.42
CA ILE A 23 -14.04 3.82 26.29
C ILE A 23 -13.76 5.18 26.94
N THR A 24 -12.72 5.24 27.78
CA THR A 24 -12.32 6.46 28.48
C THR A 24 -10.92 6.86 28.05
N PHE A 25 -10.74 8.10 27.62
CA PHE A 25 -9.45 8.70 27.31
C PHE A 25 -9.06 9.70 28.39
N ASN A 26 -7.85 9.55 28.93
CA ASN A 26 -7.21 10.48 29.83
C ASN A 26 -5.94 11.02 29.15
N GLY A 27 -5.82 12.32 28.95
CA GLY A 27 -4.69 12.94 28.28
C GLY A 27 -3.79 13.73 29.21
N LYS A 28 -2.47 13.61 28.99
CA LYS A 28 -1.42 14.39 29.64
C LYS A 28 -0.43 14.91 28.62
N VAL A 29 -0.51 16.19 28.32
CA VAL A 29 0.40 16.90 27.38
C VAL A 29 0.83 18.21 28.04
N PRO A 30 1.72 18.15 29.04
CA PRO A 30 2.10 19.34 29.81
C PRO A 30 2.59 20.49 28.92
N GLY A 31 2.09 21.69 29.17
CA GLY A 31 2.43 22.88 28.38
C GLY A 31 1.59 23.07 27.10
N LEU A 32 0.76 22.11 26.73
CA LEU A 32 -0.15 22.25 25.58
C LEU A 32 -1.44 22.96 25.99
N ASN A 33 -1.69 24.11 25.38
CA ASN A 33 -2.93 24.86 25.53
C ASN A 33 -3.47 25.19 24.12
N ASN A 34 -4.76 25.47 24.04
CA ASN A 34 -5.40 25.84 22.77
C ASN A 34 -5.21 24.76 21.67
N ALA A 35 -5.58 23.53 22.02
CA ALA A 35 -5.49 22.37 21.14
C ALA A 35 -6.77 21.52 21.26
N VAL A 36 -6.96 20.64 20.30
CA VAL A 36 -8.09 19.70 20.24
C VAL A 36 -7.56 18.26 20.24
N PHE A 37 -8.20 17.41 21.03
CA PHE A 37 -8.07 15.97 20.99
C PHE A 37 -9.23 15.38 20.21
N LEU A 38 -8.93 14.59 19.18
CA LEU A 38 -9.91 13.95 18.31
C LEU A 38 -9.73 12.43 18.38
N VAL A 39 -10.83 11.69 18.32
CA VAL A 39 -10.81 10.24 18.15
C VAL A 39 -11.79 9.86 17.04
N THR A 40 -11.31 9.03 16.12
CA THR A 40 -12.11 8.44 15.05
C THR A 40 -12.15 6.93 15.25
N ASP A 41 -13.34 6.33 15.20
CA ASP A 41 -13.52 4.89 15.39
C ASP A 41 -13.11 4.06 14.15
N ALA A 42 -13.19 2.73 14.28
CA ALA A 42 -12.87 1.80 13.20
C ALA A 42 -13.76 1.93 11.94
N ALA A 43 -14.94 2.55 12.05
CA ALA A 43 -15.83 2.83 10.93
C ALA A 43 -15.60 4.21 10.30
N GLY A 44 -14.66 5.00 10.85
CA GLY A 44 -14.37 6.36 10.39
C GLY A 44 -15.26 7.45 11.00
N ASN A 45 -16.04 7.13 12.04
CA ASN A 45 -16.87 8.12 12.72
C ASN A 45 -16.06 8.86 13.78
N SER A 46 -16.19 10.19 13.83
CA SER A 46 -15.62 10.98 14.93
C SER A 46 -16.43 10.74 16.21
N ILE A 47 -15.83 10.09 17.21
CA ILE A 47 -16.46 9.76 18.49
C ILE A 47 -16.08 10.69 19.62
N ILE A 48 -14.96 11.42 19.48
CA ILE A 48 -14.52 12.44 20.43
C ILE A 48 -13.97 13.63 19.65
N GLY A 49 -14.41 14.82 20.03
CA GLY A 49 -13.79 16.10 19.69
C GLY A 49 -13.82 16.97 20.94
N ASP A 50 -12.69 17.12 21.63
CA ASP A 50 -12.63 17.87 22.90
C ASP A 50 -11.41 18.79 22.97
N ASN A 51 -11.56 19.91 23.68
CA ASN A 51 -10.48 20.86 23.86
C ASN A 51 -9.51 20.38 24.94
N ILE A 52 -8.23 20.55 24.67
CA ILE A 52 -7.16 20.34 25.66
C ILE A 52 -7.00 21.64 26.44
N THR A 53 -7.24 21.56 27.77
CA THR A 53 -7.12 22.68 28.69
C THR A 53 -6.03 22.39 29.72
N ASN A 54 -5.06 23.30 29.86
CA ASN A 54 -3.92 23.14 30.80
C ASN A 54 -3.17 21.81 30.60
N GLY A 55 -3.04 21.36 29.36
CA GLY A 55 -2.33 20.13 29.02
C GLY A 55 -3.04 18.84 29.45
N THR A 56 -4.32 18.88 29.76
CA THR A 56 -5.09 17.70 30.17
C THR A 56 -6.45 17.64 29.48
N PHE A 57 -6.94 16.42 29.31
CA PHE A 57 -8.32 16.15 28.92
C PHE A 57 -8.78 14.84 29.55
N LYS A 58 -10.08 14.71 29.75
CA LYS A 58 -10.72 13.45 30.14
C LYS A 58 -12.05 13.32 29.44
N LYS A 59 -12.25 12.22 28.72
CA LYS A 59 -13.48 11.94 28.00
C LYS A 59 -13.87 10.49 28.13
N ASP A 60 -15.12 10.26 28.44
CA ASP A 60 -15.78 8.95 28.42
C ASP A 60 -16.86 8.96 27.34
N THR A 61 -16.94 7.91 26.55
CA THR A 61 -17.96 7.76 25.49
C THR A 61 -18.31 6.29 25.28
N VAL A 62 -19.44 6.05 24.64
CA VAL A 62 -19.80 4.71 24.14
C VAL A 62 -18.93 4.39 22.91
N LEU A 63 -18.38 3.18 22.91
CA LEU A 63 -17.65 2.65 21.74
C LEU A 63 -18.58 1.68 20.99
N GLU A 64 -19.02 2.10 19.81
CA GLU A 64 -19.88 1.26 18.94
C GLU A 64 -19.07 0.27 18.11
N ASN A 65 -17.89 0.69 17.65
CA ASN A 65 -17.04 -0.07 16.74
C ASN A 65 -15.66 -0.30 17.36
N THR A 66 -15.36 -1.55 17.70
CA THR A 66 -14.03 -2.00 18.12
C THR A 66 -13.14 -2.22 16.89
N GLY A 67 -11.88 -1.85 16.97
CA GLY A 67 -10.91 -2.05 15.87
C GLY A 67 -9.91 -0.92 15.72
N TYR A 68 -9.23 -0.87 14.59
CA TYR A 68 -8.26 0.18 14.28
C TYR A 68 -8.98 1.49 13.97
N GLY A 69 -8.67 2.49 14.75
CA GLY A 69 -9.14 3.85 14.61
C GLY A 69 -7.96 4.82 14.67
N SER A 70 -8.25 6.10 14.89
CA SER A 70 -7.20 7.10 15.02
C SER A 70 -7.43 8.05 16.18
N ILE A 71 -6.33 8.60 16.69
CA ILE A 71 -6.33 9.74 17.60
C ILE A 71 -5.53 10.89 16.98
N ALA A 72 -5.94 12.13 17.24
CA ALA A 72 -5.19 13.30 16.81
C ALA A 72 -5.09 14.32 17.95
N ILE A 73 -3.91 14.97 18.03
CA ILE A 73 -3.62 16.07 18.95
C ILE A 73 -3.19 17.27 18.10
N ASN A 74 -4.11 18.21 17.89
CA ASN A 74 -3.92 19.34 16.97
C ASN A 74 -3.96 20.67 17.70
N ARG A 75 -2.94 21.52 17.47
CA ARG A 75 -2.97 22.92 17.93
C ARG A 75 -3.96 23.71 17.09
N ASN A 76 -4.80 24.50 17.74
CA ASN A 76 -5.72 25.39 17.01
C ASN A 76 -4.95 26.41 16.17
N GLY A 77 -5.39 26.61 14.93
CA GLY A 77 -4.78 27.56 14.00
C GLY A 77 -3.49 27.09 13.33
N VAL A 78 -3.06 25.85 13.55
CA VAL A 78 -1.94 25.22 12.83
C VAL A 78 -2.52 24.30 11.75
N GLU A 79 -2.09 24.47 10.50
CA GLU A 79 -2.46 23.59 9.41
C GLU A 79 -1.79 22.21 9.57
N GLY A 80 -2.53 21.16 9.25
CA GLY A 80 -2.09 19.78 9.36
C GLY A 80 -2.64 19.08 10.60
N THR A 81 -2.74 17.77 10.48
CA THR A 81 -3.17 16.88 11.57
C THR A 81 -2.06 15.92 11.93
N ASN A 82 -1.71 15.85 13.22
CA ASN A 82 -0.90 14.74 13.74
C ASN A 82 -1.87 13.63 14.13
N GLU A 83 -2.06 12.69 13.23
CA GLU A 83 -2.98 11.57 13.39
C GLU A 83 -2.20 10.29 13.61
N PHE A 84 -2.59 9.52 14.64
CA PHE A 84 -1.92 8.32 15.06
C PHE A 84 -2.90 7.16 15.14
N GLU A 85 -2.50 6.02 14.64
CA GLU A 85 -3.30 4.82 14.72
C GLU A 85 -3.42 4.31 16.16
N VAL A 86 -4.61 3.83 16.50
CA VAL A 86 -4.94 3.27 17.81
C VAL A 86 -5.87 2.08 17.64
N TYR A 87 -5.70 1.04 18.46
CA TYR A 87 -6.67 -0.05 18.53
C TYR A 87 -7.68 0.22 19.65
N LEU A 88 -8.92 0.47 19.25
CA LEU A 88 -10.01 0.85 20.15
C LEU A 88 -10.78 -0.38 20.61
N GLU A 89 -10.81 -0.60 21.91
CA GLU A 89 -11.71 -1.55 22.60
C GLU A 89 -12.15 -0.97 23.93
N PRO A 90 -13.23 -1.48 24.54
CA PRO A 90 -13.73 -0.93 25.80
C PRO A 90 -12.65 -0.93 26.89
N GLY A 91 -12.51 0.18 27.61
CA GLY A 91 -11.53 0.32 28.68
C GLY A 91 -10.94 1.73 28.80
N GLU A 92 -9.86 1.84 29.55
CA GLU A 92 -9.18 3.11 29.82
C GLU A 92 -7.91 3.23 28.98
N TYR A 93 -7.74 4.42 28.39
CA TYR A 93 -6.57 4.82 27.60
C TYR A 93 -5.98 6.08 28.20
N THR A 94 -4.70 6.05 28.55
CA THR A 94 -3.95 7.24 28.94
C THR A 94 -3.01 7.63 27.83
N ILE A 95 -3.13 8.87 27.34
CA ILE A 95 -2.34 9.43 26.24
C ILE A 95 -1.35 10.44 26.84
N GLU A 96 -0.06 10.19 26.67
CA GLU A 96 1.01 11.09 27.07
C GLU A 96 1.79 11.50 25.80
N ALA A 97 1.88 12.82 25.54
CA ALA A 97 2.60 13.34 24.38
C ALA A 97 3.58 14.45 24.81
N ASP A 98 4.67 14.60 24.06
CA ASP A 98 5.61 15.69 24.20
C ASP A 98 5.11 16.90 23.39
N VAL A 99 4.88 18.03 24.07
CA VAL A 99 4.43 19.26 23.43
C VAL A 99 5.42 19.80 22.40
N SER A 100 6.71 19.46 22.51
CA SER A 100 7.76 19.85 21.57
C SER A 100 7.78 18.99 20.30
N HIS A 101 7.18 17.80 20.35
CA HIS A 101 7.20 16.79 19.29
C HIS A 101 5.84 16.11 19.15
N LEU A 102 4.79 16.90 18.89
CA LEU A 102 3.42 16.38 18.68
C LEU A 102 3.28 15.55 17.41
N GLU A 103 4.26 15.59 16.53
CA GLU A 103 4.35 14.79 15.31
C GLU A 103 4.84 13.35 15.55
N ARG A 104 5.34 13.03 16.75
CA ARG A 104 5.78 11.69 17.12
C ARG A 104 4.66 10.88 17.75
N TYR A 105 4.72 9.55 17.56
CA TYR A 105 3.73 8.64 18.14
C TYR A 105 3.65 8.81 19.67
N PRO A 106 2.48 9.13 20.23
CA PRO A 106 2.33 9.36 21.66
C PRO A 106 2.46 8.07 22.44
N LYS A 107 2.85 8.17 23.71
CA LYS A 107 2.79 7.04 24.62
C LYS A 107 1.32 6.76 24.99
N ILE A 108 0.83 5.58 24.61
CA ILE A 108 -0.53 5.14 24.88
C ILE A 108 -0.49 3.99 25.88
N ILE A 109 -1.12 4.17 27.03
CA ILE A 109 -1.22 3.17 28.09
C ILE A 109 -2.65 2.66 28.15
N SER A 110 -2.84 1.36 27.96
CA SER A 110 -4.14 0.68 28.00
C SER A 110 -3.99 -0.73 28.55
N SER A 111 -5.09 -1.34 29.00
CA SER A 111 -5.15 -2.77 29.32
C SER A 111 -5.21 -3.64 28.07
N SER A 112 -5.62 -3.08 26.93
CA SER A 112 -5.69 -3.76 25.63
C SER A 112 -4.36 -4.36 25.22
N GLN A 113 -4.33 -5.67 24.96
CA GLN A 113 -3.14 -6.33 24.43
C GLN A 113 -2.85 -5.88 23.02
N MET A 114 -3.88 -5.71 22.17
CA MET A 114 -3.77 -5.20 20.80
C MET A 114 -3.13 -3.81 20.79
N GLN A 115 -3.62 -2.90 21.66
CA GLN A 115 -3.06 -1.55 21.75
C GLN A 115 -1.61 -1.55 22.27
N LYS A 116 -1.27 -2.41 23.22
CA LYS A 116 0.13 -2.53 23.70
C LYS A 116 1.08 -2.94 22.59
N GLU A 117 0.71 -3.94 21.81
CA GLU A 117 1.51 -4.40 20.68
C GLU A 117 1.59 -3.34 19.58
N LEU A 118 0.48 -2.67 19.26
CA LEU A 118 0.43 -1.58 18.29
C LEU A 118 1.32 -0.40 18.71
N SER A 119 1.25 0.00 19.98
CA SER A 119 2.12 1.03 20.55
C SER A 119 3.61 0.64 20.48
N ALA A 120 3.93 -0.62 20.78
CA ALA A 120 5.30 -1.11 20.69
C ALA A 120 5.81 -1.06 19.23
N TYR A 121 5.00 -1.47 18.26
CA TYR A 121 5.33 -1.41 16.85
C TYR A 121 5.58 0.03 16.38
N HIS A 122 4.64 0.95 16.63
CA HIS A 122 4.77 2.35 16.20
C HIS A 122 5.92 3.07 16.91
N THR A 123 6.18 2.77 18.19
CA THR A 123 7.35 3.34 18.90
C THR A 123 8.67 2.88 18.30
N LEU A 124 8.79 1.58 17.93
CA LEU A 124 9.97 1.06 17.24
C LEU A 124 10.13 1.70 15.87
N GLN A 125 9.03 1.80 15.12
CA GLN A 125 9.02 2.40 13.79
C GLN A 125 9.41 3.88 13.85
N ASP A 126 8.74 4.67 14.69
CA ASP A 126 9.01 6.10 14.87
C ASP A 126 10.47 6.35 15.29
N GLY A 127 11.01 5.53 16.20
CA GLY A 127 12.39 5.65 16.66
C GLY A 127 13.45 5.50 15.57
N VAL A 128 13.15 4.77 14.48
CA VAL A 128 14.13 4.51 13.40
C VAL A 128 13.79 5.19 12.08
N SER A 129 12.53 5.53 11.82
CA SER A 129 12.10 6.06 10.51
C SER A 129 11.79 7.54 10.49
N PHE A 130 11.57 8.18 11.63
CA PHE A 130 11.10 9.57 11.71
C PHE A 130 11.94 10.55 10.89
N ASP A 131 13.26 10.59 11.10
CA ASP A 131 14.14 11.53 10.37
C ASP A 131 14.19 11.20 8.86
N ALA A 132 14.12 9.92 8.51
CA ALA A 132 14.10 9.48 7.11
C ALA A 132 12.77 9.86 6.43
N GLU A 133 11.64 9.73 7.11
CA GLU A 133 10.33 10.17 6.62
C GLU A 133 10.24 11.68 6.47
N LEU A 134 10.79 12.42 7.41
CA LEU A 134 10.89 13.88 7.32
C LEU A 134 11.67 14.32 6.08
N LEU A 135 12.78 13.65 5.78
CA LEU A 135 13.56 13.90 4.56
C LEU A 135 12.73 13.61 3.30
N VAL A 136 12.00 12.51 3.26
CA VAL A 136 11.10 12.17 2.14
C VAL A 136 10.06 13.27 1.94
N LYS A 137 9.39 13.71 3.00
CA LYS A 137 8.40 14.79 2.96
C LYS A 137 9.02 16.10 2.42
N GLN A 138 10.18 16.50 2.93
CA GLN A 138 10.88 17.69 2.45
C GLN A 138 11.23 17.61 0.96
N LEU A 139 11.65 16.44 0.47
CA LEU A 139 11.96 16.24 -0.95
C LEU A 139 10.70 16.27 -1.80
N GLN A 140 9.59 15.69 -1.34
CA GLN A 140 8.29 15.74 -2.01
C GLN A 140 7.79 17.19 -2.11
N ASP A 141 7.85 17.96 -1.03
CA ASP A 141 7.45 19.37 -1.01
C ASP A 141 8.32 20.22 -1.96
N ARG A 142 9.63 19.99 -2.01
CA ARG A 142 10.52 20.65 -2.97
C ARG A 142 10.17 20.31 -4.42
N ILE A 143 9.86 19.06 -4.71
CA ILE A 143 9.46 18.61 -6.05
C ILE A 143 8.11 19.21 -6.43
N LYS A 144 7.13 19.21 -5.53
CA LYS A 144 5.81 19.80 -5.74
C LYS A 144 5.89 21.30 -6.04
N ASN A 145 6.75 22.00 -5.36
CA ASN A 145 6.93 23.46 -5.49
C ASN A 145 8.04 23.84 -6.48
N PHE A 146 8.58 22.88 -7.24
CA PHE A 146 9.67 23.12 -8.17
C PHE A 146 9.19 23.98 -9.35
N LYS A 147 9.87 25.11 -9.57
CA LYS A 147 9.59 26.01 -10.70
C LYS A 147 10.56 25.71 -11.84
N ALA A 148 10.05 25.44 -13.03
CA ALA A 148 10.88 25.23 -14.21
C ALA A 148 11.59 26.55 -14.63
N TYR A 149 12.91 26.45 -14.86
CA TYR A 149 13.75 27.52 -15.43
C TYR A 149 14.78 26.91 -16.39
N LEU A 150 15.50 27.73 -17.15
CA LEU A 150 16.52 27.24 -18.06
C LEU A 150 17.63 26.50 -17.29
N GLY A 151 17.84 25.21 -17.57
CA GLY A 151 18.76 24.33 -16.84
C GLY A 151 18.13 23.57 -15.66
N ALA A 152 16.88 23.83 -15.32
CA ALA A 152 16.15 23.19 -14.20
C ALA A 152 16.04 21.66 -14.29
N ASN A 153 16.13 21.08 -15.49
CA ASN A 153 15.97 19.64 -15.73
C ASN A 153 16.97 18.78 -14.94
N ILE A 154 18.21 19.24 -14.81
CA ILE A 154 19.25 18.51 -14.06
C ILE A 154 18.93 18.53 -12.56
N GLU A 155 18.53 19.68 -12.01
CA GLU A 155 18.16 19.82 -10.61
C GLU A 155 16.91 18.99 -10.28
N TYR A 156 15.88 19.05 -11.11
CA TYR A 156 14.67 18.25 -10.96
C TYR A 156 14.97 16.75 -10.97
N ALA A 157 15.77 16.28 -11.92
CA ALA A 157 16.21 14.89 -11.98
C ALA A 157 17.03 14.46 -10.74
N ASN A 158 17.84 15.37 -10.19
CA ASN A 158 18.56 15.12 -8.94
C ASN A 158 17.63 15.01 -7.74
N LEU A 159 16.61 15.87 -7.64
CA LEU A 159 15.60 15.78 -6.58
C LEU A 159 14.81 14.47 -6.66
N GLN A 160 14.41 14.04 -7.86
CA GLN A 160 13.75 12.78 -8.08
C GLN A 160 14.61 11.58 -7.64
N ARG A 161 15.88 11.54 -8.03
CA ARG A 161 16.82 10.48 -7.60
C ARG A 161 17.01 10.44 -6.10
N ARG A 162 17.14 11.60 -5.46
CA ARG A 162 17.22 11.70 -3.99
C ARG A 162 15.94 11.21 -3.31
N LEU A 163 14.77 11.54 -3.85
CA LEU A 163 13.49 11.04 -3.33
C LEU A 163 13.41 9.51 -3.41
N VAL A 164 13.75 8.92 -4.56
CA VAL A 164 13.79 7.45 -4.72
C VAL A 164 14.72 6.81 -3.69
N SER A 165 15.94 7.33 -3.51
CA SER A 165 16.89 6.81 -2.53
C SER A 165 16.41 6.98 -1.09
N ALA A 166 15.82 8.12 -0.75
CA ALA A 166 15.28 8.39 0.58
C ALA A 166 14.08 7.47 0.89
N THR A 167 13.19 7.27 -0.07
CA THR A 167 12.04 6.34 0.08
C THR A 167 12.52 4.90 0.27
N ALA A 168 13.51 4.45 -0.49
CA ALA A 168 14.08 3.11 -0.31
C ALA A 168 14.72 2.95 1.09
N ASN A 169 15.35 4.00 1.61
CA ASN A 169 15.89 4.00 2.98
C ASN A 169 14.77 3.88 4.03
N VAL A 170 13.68 4.66 3.90
CA VAL A 170 12.50 4.56 4.78
C VAL A 170 11.96 3.12 4.79
N ASN A 171 11.77 2.52 3.62
CA ASN A 171 11.26 1.15 3.52
C ASN A 171 12.20 0.14 4.21
N GLY A 172 13.51 0.30 4.06
CA GLY A 172 14.52 -0.54 4.71
C GLY A 172 14.50 -0.44 6.24
N VAL A 173 14.41 0.77 6.78
CA VAL A 173 14.37 0.97 8.24
C VAL A 173 13.04 0.51 8.84
N LYS A 174 11.91 0.73 8.16
CA LYS A 174 10.59 0.21 8.57
C LYS A 174 10.56 -1.32 8.60
N LEU A 175 11.12 -1.97 7.59
CA LEU A 175 11.26 -3.43 7.59
C LEU A 175 12.13 -3.93 8.75
N THR A 176 13.17 -3.18 9.11
CA THR A 176 14.03 -3.50 10.27
C THR A 176 13.26 -3.37 11.58
N ALA A 177 12.48 -2.30 11.76
CA ALA A 177 11.60 -2.13 12.91
C ALA A 177 10.56 -3.25 13.02
N PHE A 178 9.96 -3.65 11.92
CA PHE A 178 9.00 -4.75 11.88
C PHE A 178 9.64 -6.09 12.26
N LYS A 179 10.85 -6.38 11.77
CA LYS A 179 11.59 -7.58 12.18
C LYS A 179 11.91 -7.59 13.68
N GLU A 180 12.26 -6.44 14.24
CA GLU A 180 12.52 -6.32 15.68
C GLU A 180 11.24 -6.45 16.49
N PHE A 181 10.13 -5.89 16.01
CA PHE A 181 8.80 -6.10 16.60
C PHE A 181 8.43 -7.59 16.65
N LEU A 182 8.62 -8.34 15.56
CA LEU A 182 8.31 -9.77 15.52
C LEU A 182 9.19 -10.61 16.47
N LYS A 183 10.42 -10.17 16.77
CA LYS A 183 11.25 -10.85 17.80
C LYS A 183 10.67 -10.65 19.20
N GLN A 184 10.16 -9.45 19.51
CA GLN A 184 9.56 -9.14 20.81
C GLN A 184 8.17 -9.75 20.96
N TYR A 185 7.41 -9.82 19.86
CA TYR A 185 6.03 -10.30 19.82
C TYR A 185 5.82 -11.38 18.74
N PRO A 186 6.43 -12.58 18.90
CA PRO A 186 6.42 -13.60 17.84
C PRO A 186 5.03 -14.18 17.54
N ASN A 187 4.08 -14.04 18.46
CA ASN A 187 2.71 -14.50 18.32
C ASN A 187 1.71 -13.36 18.08
N SER A 188 2.21 -12.17 17.77
CA SER A 188 1.38 -10.97 17.59
C SER A 188 0.30 -11.19 16.53
N VAL A 189 -0.93 -10.87 16.89
CA VAL A 189 -2.07 -10.91 15.95
C VAL A 189 -2.20 -9.61 15.14
N ILE A 190 -1.55 -8.52 15.58
CA ILE A 190 -1.48 -7.27 14.82
C ILE A 190 -0.40 -7.30 13.72
N ALA A 191 0.47 -8.29 13.72
CA ALA A 191 1.58 -8.35 12.76
C ALA A 191 1.14 -8.31 11.28
N PRO A 192 0.06 -8.99 10.85
CA PRO A 192 -0.44 -8.86 9.48
C PRO A 192 -0.90 -7.43 9.14
N HIS A 193 -1.58 -6.76 10.08
CA HIS A 193 -2.00 -5.38 9.93
C HIS A 193 -0.78 -4.46 9.75
N ALA A 194 0.19 -4.53 10.65
CA ALA A 194 1.44 -3.80 10.54
C ALA A 194 2.22 -4.09 9.23
N MET A 195 2.09 -5.29 8.68
CA MET A 195 2.70 -5.66 7.39
C MET A 195 1.99 -5.02 6.19
N GLU A 196 0.68 -4.74 6.26
CA GLU A 196 -0.05 -4.08 5.18
C GLU A 196 0.46 -2.66 4.89
N ASP A 197 1.03 -1.97 5.89
CA ASP A 197 1.58 -0.60 5.77
C ASP A 197 3.03 -0.58 5.24
N LEU A 198 3.63 -1.75 5.04
CA LEU A 198 4.99 -1.86 4.56
C LEU A 198 5.03 -2.06 3.03
N ASP A 199 6.14 -1.70 2.41
CA ASP A 199 6.36 -1.89 0.97
C ASP A 199 6.75 -3.35 0.64
N TYR A 200 5.81 -4.27 0.86
CA TYR A 200 6.00 -5.69 0.54
C TYR A 200 6.11 -5.96 -0.97
N THR A 201 5.85 -4.96 -1.80
CA THR A 201 5.95 -5.09 -3.27
C THR A 201 7.38 -4.96 -3.77
N SER A 202 8.25 -4.25 -3.04
CA SER A 202 9.66 -4.08 -3.40
C SER A 202 10.48 -5.36 -3.20
N ASP A 203 10.22 -6.14 -2.14
CA ASP A 203 10.87 -7.42 -1.85
C ASP A 203 9.86 -8.46 -1.35
N PRO A 204 8.98 -8.97 -2.23
CA PRO A 204 7.95 -9.93 -1.82
C PRO A 204 8.50 -11.21 -1.19
N ALA A 205 9.71 -11.63 -1.57
CA ALA A 205 10.32 -12.84 -1.03
C ALA A 205 10.65 -12.67 0.46
N ALA A 206 11.30 -11.57 0.84
CA ALA A 206 11.60 -11.28 2.25
C ALA A 206 10.33 -11.16 3.10
N TYR A 207 9.30 -10.47 2.58
CA TYR A 207 8.03 -10.34 3.29
C TYR A 207 7.26 -11.67 3.37
N ASN A 208 7.32 -12.52 2.35
CA ASN A 208 6.72 -13.85 2.38
C ASN A 208 7.41 -14.76 3.42
N GLU A 209 8.73 -14.66 3.60
CA GLU A 209 9.44 -15.36 4.67
C GLU A 209 8.97 -14.91 6.05
N LEU A 210 8.78 -13.60 6.26
CA LEU A 210 8.26 -13.05 7.51
C LEU A 210 6.81 -13.50 7.76
N TYR A 211 5.95 -13.41 6.74
CA TYR A 211 4.57 -13.89 6.81
C TYR A 211 4.50 -15.38 7.18
N ASN A 212 5.36 -16.21 6.60
CA ASN A 212 5.38 -17.65 6.90
C ASN A 212 5.74 -17.96 8.36
N LYS A 213 6.47 -17.07 9.04
CA LYS A 213 6.81 -17.18 10.47
C LYS A 213 5.71 -16.68 11.42
N LEU A 214 4.68 -16.02 10.91
CA LEU A 214 3.57 -15.56 11.75
C LEU A 214 2.80 -16.73 12.36
N SER A 215 2.20 -16.50 13.53
CA SER A 215 1.37 -17.49 14.23
C SER A 215 0.15 -17.91 13.38
N PRO A 216 -0.40 -19.10 13.60
CA PRO A 216 -1.64 -19.52 12.93
C PRO A 216 -2.80 -18.55 13.19
N ALA A 217 -2.90 -17.97 14.39
CA ALA A 217 -3.92 -16.99 14.72
C ALA A 217 -3.79 -15.71 13.89
N ALA A 218 -2.56 -15.19 13.75
CA ALA A 218 -2.27 -14.04 12.90
C ALA A 218 -2.61 -14.31 11.43
N LYS A 219 -2.19 -15.46 10.87
CA LYS A 219 -2.49 -15.83 9.48
C LYS A 219 -3.97 -16.02 9.20
N ASN A 220 -4.76 -16.43 10.20
CA ASN A 220 -6.19 -16.66 10.07
C ASN A 220 -7.04 -15.40 10.30
N SER A 221 -6.46 -14.28 10.77
CA SER A 221 -7.15 -13.00 10.81
C SER A 221 -7.51 -12.53 9.40
N ASP A 222 -8.42 -11.56 9.29
CA ASP A 222 -8.81 -11.04 7.97
C ASP A 222 -7.63 -10.33 7.28
N GLU A 223 -6.82 -9.57 8.04
CA GLU A 223 -5.57 -8.98 7.57
C GLU A 223 -4.57 -10.06 7.14
N GLY A 224 -4.42 -11.11 7.95
CA GLY A 224 -3.51 -12.22 7.65
C GLY A 224 -3.86 -12.94 6.35
N LYS A 225 -5.13 -13.17 6.09
CA LYS A 225 -5.61 -13.73 4.81
C LYS A 225 -5.34 -12.76 3.65
N ARG A 226 -5.68 -11.47 3.81
CA ARG A 226 -5.46 -10.47 2.77
C ARG A 226 -4.00 -10.35 2.38
N ILE A 227 -3.08 -10.20 3.35
CA ILE A 227 -1.66 -10.07 3.04
C ILE A 227 -1.08 -11.38 2.48
N GLY A 228 -1.53 -12.54 2.97
CA GLY A 228 -1.13 -13.83 2.45
C GLY A 228 -1.52 -14.03 0.99
N GLU A 229 -2.73 -13.63 0.60
CA GLU A 229 -3.18 -13.65 -0.79
C GLU A 229 -2.36 -12.71 -1.68
N LYS A 230 -2.09 -11.48 -1.21
CA LYS A 230 -1.26 -10.51 -1.94
C LYS A 230 0.15 -11.06 -2.16
N LEU A 231 0.80 -11.56 -1.11
CA LEU A 231 2.13 -12.15 -1.20
C LEU A 231 2.14 -13.38 -2.10
N SER A 232 1.16 -14.27 -2.00
CA SER A 232 1.04 -15.45 -2.87
C SER A 232 0.96 -15.09 -4.35
N LYS A 233 0.24 -14.00 -4.69
CA LYS A 233 0.19 -13.50 -6.08
C LYS A 233 1.55 -12.92 -6.50
N LEU A 234 2.18 -12.11 -5.66
CA LEU A 234 3.48 -11.50 -5.93
C LEU A 234 4.58 -12.54 -6.13
N MET A 235 4.57 -13.64 -5.34
CA MET A 235 5.54 -14.73 -5.49
C MET A 235 5.47 -15.42 -6.86
N LYS A 236 4.32 -15.38 -7.54
CA LYS A 236 4.14 -15.97 -8.89
C LYS A 236 4.72 -15.11 -10.02
N VAL A 237 5.08 -13.86 -9.73
CA VAL A 237 5.62 -12.90 -10.73
C VAL A 237 7.02 -12.41 -10.35
N LEU A 238 7.76 -13.20 -9.58
CA LEU A 238 9.16 -12.92 -9.27
C LEU A 238 10.08 -13.29 -10.45
N PRO A 239 11.28 -12.68 -10.54
CA PRO A 239 12.30 -13.10 -11.49
C PRO A 239 12.55 -14.62 -11.41
N GLY A 240 12.60 -15.28 -12.56
CA GLY A 240 12.71 -16.73 -12.72
C GLY A 240 11.36 -17.47 -12.78
N ALA A 241 10.25 -16.87 -12.41
CA ALA A 241 8.93 -17.48 -12.57
C ALA A 241 8.47 -17.46 -14.04
N GLU A 242 7.68 -18.46 -14.45
CA GLU A 242 6.98 -18.42 -15.72
C GLU A 242 5.99 -17.24 -15.71
N ALA A 243 6.10 -16.37 -16.71
CA ALA A 243 5.23 -15.20 -16.83
C ALA A 243 3.78 -15.65 -17.10
N PRO A 244 2.77 -14.97 -16.52
CA PRO A 244 1.38 -15.29 -16.80
C PRO A 244 1.08 -15.17 -18.30
N THR A 245 0.15 -16.00 -18.80
CA THR A 245 -0.31 -15.86 -20.18
C THR A 245 -1.01 -14.53 -20.40
N ILE A 246 -0.95 -14.01 -21.61
CA ILE A 246 -1.69 -12.80 -21.99
C ILE A 246 -3.10 -13.20 -22.43
N THR A 247 -4.11 -12.67 -21.75
CA THR A 247 -5.52 -12.83 -22.12
C THR A 247 -5.96 -11.75 -23.11
N GLY A 248 -6.98 -12.09 -23.94
CA GLY A 248 -7.49 -11.21 -24.97
C GLY A 248 -6.79 -11.42 -26.31
N ALA A 249 -6.92 -10.44 -27.19
CA ALA A 249 -6.43 -10.53 -28.57
C ALA A 249 -5.86 -9.19 -29.05
N THR A 250 -5.15 -9.26 -30.17
CA THR A 250 -4.71 -8.08 -30.92
C THR A 250 -5.91 -7.37 -31.60
N PRO A 251 -5.73 -6.15 -32.14
CA PRO A 251 -6.77 -5.47 -32.91
C PRO A 251 -7.31 -6.28 -34.09
N ASP A 252 -6.50 -7.15 -34.69
CA ASP A 252 -6.89 -8.05 -35.80
C ASP A 252 -7.35 -9.45 -35.31
N GLY A 253 -7.55 -9.63 -33.98
CA GLY A 253 -8.16 -10.83 -33.39
C GLY A 253 -7.20 -11.98 -33.12
N LYS A 254 -5.88 -11.81 -33.24
CA LYS A 254 -4.90 -12.87 -32.90
C LYS A 254 -4.71 -12.99 -31.40
N ILE A 255 -4.77 -14.22 -30.89
CA ILE A 255 -4.48 -14.53 -29.49
C ILE A 255 -2.97 -14.64 -29.27
N PHE A 256 -2.53 -14.41 -28.04
CA PHE A 256 -1.14 -14.60 -27.64
C PHE A 256 -0.76 -16.08 -27.69
N ASP A 257 0.41 -16.35 -28.28
CA ASP A 257 0.96 -17.69 -28.40
C ASP A 257 2.47 -17.63 -28.09
N LYS A 258 2.84 -18.09 -26.89
CA LYS A 258 4.24 -18.07 -26.45
C LYS A 258 5.17 -18.93 -27.31
N THR A 259 4.64 -19.91 -28.05
CA THR A 259 5.45 -20.78 -28.92
C THR A 259 5.96 -20.06 -30.18
N LYS A 260 5.43 -18.87 -30.45
CA LYS A 260 5.85 -18.01 -31.58
C LYS A 260 6.86 -16.93 -31.18
N LEU A 261 7.31 -16.96 -29.93
CA LEU A 261 8.34 -16.04 -29.47
C LEU A 261 9.69 -16.40 -30.11
N ASP A 262 10.34 -15.41 -30.74
CA ASP A 262 11.58 -15.57 -31.50
C ASP A 262 12.73 -14.68 -31.01
N LYS A 263 12.51 -13.87 -29.98
CA LYS A 263 13.49 -12.96 -29.39
C LYS A 263 14.08 -13.52 -28.11
N LYS A 264 15.26 -13.01 -27.72
CA LYS A 264 15.88 -13.35 -26.45
C LYS A 264 15.18 -12.72 -25.27
N ILE A 265 14.69 -11.48 -25.43
CA ILE A 265 14.04 -10.68 -24.40
C ILE A 265 12.81 -10.02 -24.99
N TYR A 266 11.76 -9.94 -24.18
CA TYR A 266 10.57 -9.16 -24.48
C TYR A 266 10.35 -8.12 -23.40
N VAL A 267 10.08 -6.89 -23.81
CA VAL A 267 9.52 -5.84 -22.96
C VAL A 267 8.01 -6.00 -22.98
N VAL A 268 7.41 -6.28 -21.82
CA VAL A 268 5.95 -6.33 -21.66
C VAL A 268 5.51 -5.07 -20.95
N ASP A 269 4.71 -4.26 -21.61
CA ASP A 269 4.23 -2.96 -21.19
C ASP A 269 2.74 -2.98 -20.90
N PHE A 270 2.33 -2.57 -19.71
CA PHE A 270 0.94 -2.41 -19.30
C PHE A 270 0.54 -0.94 -19.37
N TRP A 271 -0.50 -0.62 -20.14
CA TRP A 271 -0.87 0.75 -20.43
C TRP A 271 -2.38 0.98 -20.57
N LYS A 272 -2.79 2.24 -20.69
CA LYS A 272 -4.16 2.66 -21.09
C LYS A 272 -4.11 3.81 -22.07
N ALA A 273 -5.04 3.81 -23.03
CA ALA A 273 -5.20 4.86 -24.05
C ALA A 273 -5.39 6.27 -23.46
N GLY A 274 -6.10 6.35 -22.33
CA GLY A 274 -6.32 7.60 -21.60
C GLY A 274 -5.19 8.03 -20.65
N ASN A 275 -4.15 7.20 -20.47
CA ASN A 275 -3.02 7.53 -19.59
C ASN A 275 -1.93 8.28 -20.35
N GLN A 276 -1.78 9.57 -20.08
CA GLN A 276 -0.83 10.42 -20.80
C GLN A 276 0.62 9.97 -20.63
N VAL A 277 1.00 9.47 -19.44
CA VAL A 277 2.37 8.98 -19.17
C VAL A 277 2.67 7.76 -20.03
N SER A 278 1.74 6.81 -20.15
CA SER A 278 1.87 5.66 -21.05
C SER A 278 2.10 6.12 -22.51
N ARG A 279 1.31 7.09 -22.96
CA ARG A 279 1.39 7.62 -24.34
C ARG A 279 2.73 8.31 -24.62
N VAL A 280 3.24 9.10 -23.66
CA VAL A 280 4.58 9.73 -23.74
C VAL A 280 5.67 8.66 -23.76
N ASN A 281 5.60 7.66 -22.88
CA ASN A 281 6.58 6.57 -22.88
C ASN A 281 6.62 5.81 -24.20
N HIS A 282 5.47 5.58 -24.87
CA HIS A 282 5.44 4.95 -26.20
C HIS A 282 6.19 5.78 -27.23
N GLN A 283 6.00 7.12 -27.23
CA GLN A 283 6.73 7.99 -28.14
C GLN A 283 8.24 7.98 -27.88
N ASP A 284 8.63 7.96 -26.60
CA ASP A 284 10.04 7.90 -26.21
C ASP A 284 10.65 6.51 -26.47
N MET A 285 9.86 5.42 -26.36
CA MET A 285 10.28 4.08 -26.82
C MET A 285 10.59 4.07 -28.32
N ILE A 286 9.73 4.67 -29.16
CA ILE A 286 9.93 4.74 -30.59
C ILE A 286 11.18 5.56 -30.95
N LYS A 287 11.36 6.73 -30.33
CA LYS A 287 12.46 7.67 -30.66
C LYS A 287 13.81 7.20 -30.11
N GLY A 288 13.81 6.59 -28.92
CA GLY A 288 15.01 6.23 -28.18
C GLY A 288 15.24 4.72 -28.16
N ILE A 289 14.52 3.99 -27.29
CA ILE A 289 14.84 2.62 -26.92
C ILE A 289 14.86 1.67 -28.13
N ILE A 290 13.84 1.68 -28.99
CA ILE A 290 13.73 0.77 -30.14
C ILE A 290 14.86 0.99 -31.13
N ASN A 291 15.32 2.22 -31.29
CA ASN A 291 16.42 2.55 -32.20
C ASN A 291 17.79 2.18 -31.61
N ASN A 292 17.92 2.11 -30.30
CA ASN A 292 19.19 1.86 -29.62
C ASN A 292 19.42 0.38 -29.27
N VAL A 293 18.35 -0.42 -29.16
CA VAL A 293 18.46 -1.84 -28.83
C VAL A 293 18.51 -2.72 -30.08
N ASN A 294 19.09 -3.91 -29.94
CA ASN A 294 19.11 -4.88 -31.03
C ASN A 294 17.73 -5.55 -31.22
N THR A 295 16.89 -4.99 -32.07
CA THR A 295 15.53 -5.48 -32.37
C THR A 295 15.48 -6.90 -32.98
N LYS A 296 16.61 -7.48 -33.40
CA LYS A 296 16.68 -8.91 -33.73
C LYS A 296 16.64 -9.79 -32.48
N LYS A 297 17.05 -9.25 -31.35
CA LYS A 297 17.09 -9.96 -30.05
C LYS A 297 16.03 -9.50 -29.07
N VAL A 298 15.45 -8.31 -29.25
CA VAL A 298 14.47 -7.70 -28.34
C VAL A 298 13.13 -7.52 -29.04
N GLY A 299 12.08 -8.02 -28.42
CA GLY A 299 10.69 -7.81 -28.83
C GLY A 299 9.97 -6.88 -27.86
N PHE A 300 8.85 -6.31 -28.35
CA PHE A 300 7.98 -5.45 -27.54
C PHE A 300 6.57 -5.99 -27.63
N ILE A 301 5.89 -6.04 -26.49
CA ILE A 301 4.50 -6.47 -26.34
C ILE A 301 3.82 -5.47 -25.41
N SER A 302 2.74 -4.85 -25.84
CA SER A 302 1.94 -4.00 -24.97
C SER A 302 0.59 -4.65 -24.67
N ILE A 303 0.17 -4.54 -23.42
CA ILE A 303 -1.10 -5.05 -22.89
C ILE A 303 -1.91 -3.86 -22.42
N SER A 304 -2.98 -3.55 -23.17
CA SER A 304 -3.89 -2.48 -22.78
C SER A 304 -4.87 -2.96 -21.72
N LEU A 305 -5.05 -2.13 -20.70
CA LEU A 305 -6.05 -2.28 -19.65
C LEU A 305 -7.26 -1.35 -19.90
N ASP A 306 -7.56 -1.06 -21.17
CA ASP A 306 -8.76 -0.34 -21.57
C ASP A 306 -9.99 -1.26 -21.59
N ASP A 307 -11.17 -0.71 -21.38
CA ASP A 307 -12.47 -1.37 -21.52
C ASP A 307 -13.17 -1.01 -22.84
N ARG A 308 -12.62 -0.06 -23.58
CA ARG A 308 -13.14 0.46 -24.85
C ARG A 308 -12.20 0.19 -26.01
N ARG A 309 -12.66 -0.67 -26.93
CA ARG A 309 -11.91 -1.04 -28.13
C ARG A 309 -11.57 0.16 -29.03
N ASP A 310 -12.52 1.07 -29.23
CA ASP A 310 -12.35 2.24 -30.10
C ASP A 310 -11.26 3.19 -29.56
N TRP A 311 -11.19 3.41 -28.26
CA TRP A 311 -10.14 4.22 -27.64
C TRP A 311 -8.77 3.58 -27.77
N TRP A 312 -8.67 2.28 -27.46
CA TRP A 312 -7.45 1.51 -27.56
C TRP A 312 -6.90 1.50 -29.00
N THR A 313 -7.72 1.12 -30.00
CA THR A 313 -7.27 1.05 -31.39
C THR A 313 -6.94 2.42 -31.97
N LYS A 314 -7.69 3.46 -31.59
CA LYS A 314 -7.36 4.84 -31.97
C LYS A 314 -6.00 5.26 -31.40
N ALA A 315 -5.72 4.97 -30.12
CA ALA A 315 -4.45 5.30 -29.49
C ALA A 315 -3.26 4.59 -30.15
N ILE A 316 -3.41 3.30 -30.51
CA ILE A 316 -2.41 2.56 -31.28
C ILE A 316 -2.09 3.27 -32.60
N ALA A 317 -3.13 3.70 -33.32
CA ALA A 317 -2.96 4.39 -34.61
C ALA A 317 -2.33 5.79 -34.45
N ASP A 318 -2.82 6.58 -33.51
CA ASP A 318 -2.32 7.93 -33.23
C ASP A 318 -0.83 7.91 -32.85
N ASP A 319 -0.42 6.95 -32.02
CA ASP A 319 0.97 6.81 -31.53
C ASP A 319 1.85 5.99 -32.49
N ARG A 320 1.29 5.42 -33.57
CA ARG A 320 1.99 4.61 -34.58
C ARG A 320 2.72 3.41 -33.94
N LEU A 321 2.05 2.71 -33.03
CA LEU A 321 2.61 1.55 -32.36
C LEU A 321 2.66 0.36 -33.32
N SER A 322 3.86 -0.06 -33.69
CA SER A 322 4.10 -1.09 -34.75
C SER A 322 4.34 -2.50 -34.16
N TRP A 323 4.44 -2.66 -32.87
CA TRP A 323 4.64 -3.94 -32.18
C TRP A 323 3.32 -4.54 -31.67
N SER A 324 3.36 -5.78 -31.19
CA SER A 324 2.18 -6.52 -30.76
C SER A 324 1.44 -5.82 -29.63
N GLN A 325 0.15 -5.62 -29.83
CA GLN A 325 -0.76 -4.96 -28.90
C GLN A 325 -1.88 -5.92 -28.53
N TYR A 326 -2.08 -6.20 -27.23
CA TYR A 326 -3.14 -7.09 -26.73
C TYR A 326 -4.08 -6.35 -25.79
N SER A 327 -5.34 -6.78 -25.74
CA SER A 327 -6.30 -6.35 -24.72
C SER A 327 -7.39 -7.40 -24.53
N ASP A 328 -7.84 -7.60 -23.29
CA ASP A 328 -9.04 -8.36 -22.98
C ASP A 328 -10.29 -7.46 -22.88
N LEU A 329 -10.11 -6.15 -23.00
CA LEU A 329 -11.15 -5.12 -22.91
C LEU A 329 -11.99 -5.20 -21.62
N LYS A 330 -11.36 -5.56 -20.51
CA LYS A 330 -12.01 -5.68 -19.19
C LYS A 330 -11.68 -4.53 -18.24
N GLY A 331 -10.87 -3.57 -18.66
CA GLY A 331 -10.54 -2.41 -17.84
C GLY A 331 -9.92 -2.80 -16.49
N ASN A 332 -10.53 -2.36 -15.42
CA ASN A 332 -10.07 -2.65 -14.06
C ASN A 332 -10.28 -4.13 -13.66
N GLU A 333 -11.14 -4.87 -14.37
CA GLU A 333 -11.39 -6.31 -14.15
C GLU A 333 -10.50 -7.20 -15.03
N SER A 334 -9.48 -6.62 -15.68
CA SER A 334 -8.59 -7.34 -16.57
C SER A 334 -7.86 -8.47 -15.83
N ALA A 335 -7.97 -9.69 -16.38
CA ALA A 335 -7.21 -10.84 -15.90
C ALA A 335 -5.70 -10.61 -16.07
N ASN A 336 -5.27 -9.83 -17.08
CA ASN A 336 -3.88 -9.46 -17.26
C ASN A 336 -3.37 -8.62 -16.08
N ALA A 337 -4.13 -7.59 -15.64
CA ALA A 337 -3.74 -6.80 -14.48
C ALA A 337 -3.64 -7.66 -13.21
N THR A 338 -4.62 -8.54 -12.99
CA THR A 338 -4.67 -9.40 -11.80
C THR A 338 -3.53 -10.42 -11.77
N ASN A 339 -3.30 -11.14 -12.87
CA ASN A 339 -2.32 -12.23 -12.94
C ASN A 339 -0.88 -11.73 -12.92
N TRP A 340 -0.61 -10.57 -13.54
CA TRP A 340 0.71 -9.92 -13.55
C TRP A 340 0.92 -9.00 -12.34
N VAL A 341 -0.06 -8.92 -11.43
CA VAL A 341 -0.03 -8.06 -10.23
C VAL A 341 0.29 -6.60 -10.60
N VAL A 342 -0.37 -6.08 -11.64
CA VAL A 342 -0.23 -4.70 -12.10
C VAL A 342 -1.16 -3.81 -11.26
N THR A 343 -0.60 -2.97 -10.42
CA THR A 343 -1.34 -2.05 -9.53
C THR A 343 -1.35 -0.61 -10.04
N THR A 344 -0.39 -0.27 -10.90
CA THR A 344 -0.24 1.06 -11.48
C THR A 344 0.10 0.95 -12.96
N ILE A 345 -0.17 2.00 -13.73
CA ILE A 345 0.19 2.12 -15.15
C ILE A 345 0.89 3.46 -15.41
N PRO A 346 1.90 3.47 -16.28
CA PRO A 346 2.49 2.32 -16.98
C PRO A 346 3.31 1.41 -16.06
N THR A 347 3.37 0.11 -16.36
CA THR A 347 4.21 -0.88 -15.68
C THR A 347 4.93 -1.72 -16.72
N PHE A 348 6.23 -1.97 -16.51
CA PHE A 348 7.07 -2.72 -17.44
C PHE A 348 7.65 -3.96 -16.76
N TYR A 349 7.63 -5.07 -17.53
CA TYR A 349 8.32 -6.31 -17.20
C TYR A 349 9.34 -6.63 -18.31
N LEU A 350 10.44 -7.27 -17.95
CA LEU A 350 11.30 -7.98 -18.89
C LEU A 350 11.06 -9.48 -18.76
N VAL A 351 10.89 -10.15 -19.89
CA VAL A 351 10.62 -11.58 -20.00
C VAL A 351 11.59 -12.19 -21.00
N ASP A 352 12.09 -13.39 -20.75
CA ASP A 352 12.96 -14.10 -21.68
C ASP A 352 12.20 -14.77 -22.85
N GLY A 353 12.93 -15.35 -23.79
CA GLY A 353 12.36 -16.05 -24.94
C GLY A 353 11.61 -17.35 -24.59
N GLN A 354 11.76 -17.87 -23.37
CA GLN A 354 11.02 -19.01 -22.84
C GLN A 354 9.81 -18.57 -22.01
N TRP A 355 9.53 -17.28 -21.96
CA TRP A 355 8.42 -16.68 -21.21
C TRP A 355 8.59 -16.73 -19.69
N HIS A 356 9.85 -16.60 -19.17
CA HIS A 356 10.10 -16.40 -17.75
C HIS A 356 10.38 -14.92 -17.44
N ILE A 357 9.92 -14.45 -16.30
CA ILE A 357 10.17 -13.07 -15.86
C ILE A 357 11.66 -12.91 -15.54
N ILE A 358 12.30 -11.95 -16.17
CA ILE A 358 13.68 -11.55 -15.89
C ILE A 358 13.69 -10.43 -14.84
N GLU A 359 12.83 -9.42 -15.05
CA GLU A 359 12.73 -8.26 -14.17
C GLU A 359 11.28 -7.74 -14.16
N ARG A 360 10.84 -7.22 -13.02
CA ARG A 360 9.50 -6.66 -12.86
C ARG A 360 9.54 -5.21 -12.42
N ASN A 361 8.48 -4.46 -12.71
CA ASN A 361 8.34 -3.04 -12.31
C ASN A 361 9.53 -2.18 -12.73
N VAL A 362 10.10 -2.47 -13.91
CA VAL A 362 11.23 -1.72 -14.45
C VAL A 362 10.80 -0.27 -14.67
N GLN A 363 11.54 0.66 -14.10
CA GLN A 363 11.27 2.07 -14.31
C GLN A 363 11.61 2.46 -15.74
N PHE A 364 10.75 3.23 -16.40
CA PHE A 364 10.91 3.57 -17.82
C PHE A 364 12.31 4.13 -18.17
N HIS A 365 12.83 5.02 -17.35
CA HIS A 365 14.15 5.63 -17.54
C HIS A 365 15.33 4.64 -17.40
N ASN A 366 15.09 3.46 -16.80
CA ASN A 366 16.07 2.38 -16.68
C ASN A 366 15.88 1.27 -17.73
N LEU A 367 14.81 1.32 -18.52
CA LEU A 367 14.39 0.22 -19.39
C LEU A 367 15.46 -0.18 -20.40
N GLU A 368 16.06 0.80 -21.09
CA GLU A 368 17.16 0.54 -22.05
C GLU A 368 18.38 -0.10 -21.37
N LYS A 369 18.75 0.40 -20.18
CA LYS A 369 19.85 -0.16 -19.39
C LYS A 369 19.55 -1.60 -18.97
N ALA A 370 18.36 -1.86 -18.46
CA ALA A 370 17.93 -3.20 -18.03
C ALA A 370 17.94 -4.19 -19.20
N ILE A 371 17.40 -3.80 -20.36
CA ILE A 371 17.46 -4.61 -21.60
C ILE A 371 18.91 -4.96 -21.94
N ASN A 372 19.82 -3.98 -21.99
CA ASN A 372 21.20 -4.21 -22.37
C ASN A 372 21.97 -5.07 -21.38
N GLN A 373 21.68 -4.98 -20.08
CA GLN A 373 22.28 -5.83 -19.06
C GLN A 373 21.92 -7.32 -19.24
N HIS A 374 20.70 -7.63 -19.67
CA HIS A 374 20.23 -9.01 -19.86
C HIS A 374 20.50 -9.56 -21.28
N LEU A 375 20.99 -8.74 -22.20
CA LEU A 375 21.41 -9.20 -23.54
C LEU A 375 22.84 -9.69 -23.59
N GLN A 376 23.64 -9.37 -22.60
CA GLN A 376 25.04 -9.85 -22.48
C GLN A 376 25.02 -11.34 -22.14
#